data_c555f14c7f99664d6dfd570464481c94
#
_entry.id   c555f14c7f99664d6dfd570464481c94
#
_cell.length_a   1.000
_cell.length_b   1.000
_cell.length_c   1.000
_cell.angle_alpha   90.00
_cell.angle_beta   90.00
_cell.angle_gamma   90.00
#
_symmetry.space_group_name_H-M   'P 1'
#
loop_
_entity.id
_entity.type
_entity.pdbx_description
1 polymer ?
#
loop_
_entity_poly.entity_id
_entity_poly.type
_entity_poly.pdbx_seq_one_letter_code
_entity_poly.pdbx_strand_id
1 'polypeptide(L)'
;MDALLDSIGNNQNNRIEESIGNAEDFWASYENHNFSRLIPRPWLGYLFVGYYAEGDETKPVRIKQPLIPSDPAFIVGDKTARLQKVQIAGHSYAERYRIFLERMLAKKRYDGACFLVSHEDIRAKDANYRVLFPSLSGAMFVDGLVRHVRAYYPD
;
A
#
# COMPACT_ATOMS: atom_id res chain seq x y z
N MET A 1 -24.29 7.18 5.82
CA MET A 1 -23.05 6.59 6.33
C MET A 1 -22.30 5.81 5.23
N ASP A 2 -22.96 5.47 4.14
CA ASP A 2 -22.35 4.69 3.04
C ASP A 2 -21.52 5.52 2.03
N ALA A 3 -21.84 6.81 1.87
CA ALA A 3 -21.17 7.68 0.91
C ALA A 3 -19.66 7.91 1.21
N LEU A 4 -19.25 7.85 2.47
CA LEU A 4 -17.85 7.99 2.87
C LEU A 4 -17.03 6.74 2.49
N LEU A 5 -17.61 5.56 2.68
CA LEU A 5 -16.98 4.28 2.33
C LEU A 5 -16.85 4.11 0.81
N ASP A 6 -17.85 4.55 0.05
CA ASP A 6 -17.79 4.55 -1.43
C ASP A 6 -16.71 5.51 -1.95
N SER A 7 -16.55 6.67 -1.30
CA SER A 7 -15.48 7.62 -1.60
C SER A 7 -14.08 7.03 -1.32
N ILE A 8 -13.90 6.34 -0.21
CA ILE A 8 -12.63 5.69 0.14
C ILE A 8 -12.30 4.61 -0.90
N GLY A 9 -13.29 3.80 -1.32
CA GLY A 9 -13.07 2.70 -2.27
C GLY A 9 -12.61 3.17 -3.64
N ASN A 10 -13.25 4.18 -4.19
CA ASN A 10 -12.86 4.77 -5.46
C ASN A 10 -11.48 5.42 -5.39
N ASN A 11 -11.22 6.17 -4.34
CA ASN A 11 -9.91 6.80 -4.12
C ASN A 11 -8.80 5.76 -3.94
N GLN A 12 -9.07 4.64 -3.26
CA GLN A 12 -8.08 3.59 -3.07
C GLN A 12 -7.60 2.99 -4.39
N ASN A 13 -8.52 2.65 -5.29
CA ASN A 13 -8.16 2.09 -6.59
C ASN A 13 -7.30 3.06 -7.39
N ASN A 14 -7.70 4.33 -7.46
CA ASN A 14 -6.96 5.37 -8.15
C ASN A 14 -5.53 5.52 -7.55
N ARG A 15 -5.41 5.54 -6.22
CA ARG A 15 -4.09 5.64 -5.56
C ARG A 15 -3.20 4.44 -5.83
N ILE A 16 -3.76 3.24 -5.91
CA ILE A 16 -3.02 2.03 -6.27
C ILE A 16 -2.53 2.13 -7.73
N GLU A 17 -3.40 2.50 -8.66
CA GLU A 17 -3.05 2.64 -10.07
C GLU A 17 -2.01 3.74 -10.30
N GLU A 18 -2.20 4.92 -9.70
CA GLU A 18 -1.23 6.01 -9.72
C GLU A 18 0.13 5.59 -9.18
N SER A 19 0.16 4.87 -8.07
CA SER A 19 1.43 4.46 -7.47
C SER A 19 2.17 3.41 -8.30
N ILE A 20 1.45 2.52 -8.99
CA ILE A 20 2.06 1.59 -9.96
C ILE A 20 2.65 2.38 -11.13
N GLY A 21 1.86 3.27 -11.73
CA GLY A 21 2.32 4.12 -12.84
C GLY A 21 3.55 4.93 -12.47
N ASN A 22 3.52 5.62 -11.34
CA ASN A 22 4.65 6.42 -10.86
C ASN A 22 5.93 5.58 -10.65
N ALA A 23 5.81 4.36 -10.13
CA ALA A 23 6.96 3.49 -9.96
C ALA A 23 7.53 3.03 -11.30
N GLU A 24 6.68 2.65 -12.25
CA GLU A 24 7.10 2.24 -13.59
C GLU A 24 7.77 3.41 -14.33
N ASP A 25 7.19 4.60 -14.32
CA ASP A 25 7.75 5.78 -14.96
C ASP A 25 9.09 6.19 -14.35
N PHE A 26 9.21 6.09 -13.02
CA PHE A 26 10.46 6.37 -12.33
C PHE A 26 11.57 5.43 -12.76
N TRP A 27 11.31 4.11 -12.76
CA TRP A 27 12.32 3.12 -13.14
C TRP A 27 12.63 3.18 -14.63
N ALA A 28 11.64 3.40 -15.50
CA ALA A 28 11.88 3.63 -16.92
C ALA A 28 12.78 4.84 -17.16
N SER A 29 12.56 5.93 -16.42
CA SER A 29 13.41 7.13 -16.50
C SER A 29 14.83 6.86 -16.00
N TYR A 30 14.99 6.06 -14.96
CA TYR A 30 16.31 5.66 -14.47
C TYR A 30 17.03 4.76 -15.48
N GLU A 31 16.39 3.74 -16.02
CA GLU A 31 16.93 2.81 -17.02
C GLU A 31 17.31 3.52 -18.32
N ASN A 32 16.54 4.52 -18.73
CA ASN A 32 16.83 5.35 -19.91
C ASN A 32 17.89 6.43 -19.64
N HIS A 33 18.55 6.40 -18.49
CA HIS A 33 19.59 7.36 -18.13
C HIS A 33 19.16 8.82 -18.13
N ASN A 34 17.87 9.11 -17.89
CA ASN A 34 17.35 10.46 -17.71
C ASN A 34 17.91 11.13 -16.44
N PHE A 35 18.42 10.33 -15.50
CA PHE A 35 19.24 10.79 -14.38
C PHE A 35 20.73 10.72 -14.75
N SER A 36 21.57 11.46 -14.03
CA SER A 36 23.02 11.42 -14.25
C SER A 36 23.55 10.00 -14.04
N ARG A 37 24.41 9.51 -14.96
CA ARG A 37 25.07 8.19 -14.87
C ARG A 37 25.96 8.02 -13.63
N LEU A 38 26.31 9.10 -12.97
CA LEU A 38 27.14 9.10 -11.77
C LEU A 38 26.33 8.92 -10.49
N ILE A 39 25.00 8.89 -10.58
CA ILE A 39 24.14 8.72 -9.42
C ILE A 39 24.03 7.23 -9.12
N PRO A 40 24.27 6.78 -7.87
CA PRO A 40 23.96 5.42 -7.44
C PRO A 40 22.50 5.10 -7.69
N ARG A 41 22.16 3.79 -7.77
CA ARG A 41 20.76 3.40 -7.89
C ARG A 41 19.91 4.11 -6.83
N PRO A 42 18.89 4.87 -7.24
CA PRO A 42 18.04 5.59 -6.29
C PRO A 42 17.23 4.61 -5.43
N TRP A 43 16.80 5.09 -4.26
CA TRP A 43 15.88 4.39 -3.40
C TRP A 43 14.47 4.96 -3.58
N LEU A 44 13.54 4.12 -3.97
CA LEU A 44 12.15 4.52 -4.15
C LEU A 44 11.30 3.97 -3.01
N GLY A 45 10.72 4.87 -2.22
CA GLY A 45 9.84 4.53 -1.11
C GLY A 45 8.41 4.99 -1.33
N TYR A 46 7.45 4.23 -0.79
CA TYR A 46 6.05 4.61 -0.78
C TYR A 46 5.54 4.74 0.65
N LEU A 47 5.20 5.96 1.03
CA LEU A 47 4.58 6.26 2.32
C LEU A 47 3.11 6.57 2.12
N PHE A 48 2.26 5.79 2.75
CA PHE A 48 0.82 6.00 2.75
C PHE A 48 0.30 6.21 4.18
N VAL A 49 -0.49 7.26 4.36
CA VAL A 49 -1.22 7.53 5.60
C VAL A 49 -2.71 7.52 5.27
N GLY A 50 -3.43 6.55 5.82
CA GLY A 50 -4.88 6.43 5.67
C GLY A 50 -5.60 7.04 6.86
N TYR A 51 -6.62 7.85 6.58
CA TYR A 51 -7.57 8.29 7.60
C TYR A 51 -8.81 7.39 7.55
N TYR A 52 -9.16 6.81 8.68
CA TYR A 52 -10.30 5.92 8.82
C TYR A 52 -11.05 6.26 10.10
N ALA A 53 -12.39 6.13 10.10
CA ALA A 53 -13.11 6.06 11.35
C ALA A 53 -12.68 4.80 12.12
N GLU A 54 -12.70 4.86 13.43
CA GLU A 54 -12.24 3.76 14.27
C GLU A 54 -12.95 2.44 13.93
N GLY A 55 -12.18 1.43 13.61
CA GLY A 55 -12.65 0.09 13.21
C GLY A 55 -12.99 -0.04 11.71
N ASP A 56 -13.10 1.05 10.94
CA ASP A 56 -13.41 0.98 9.50
C ASP A 56 -12.25 0.39 8.69
N GLU A 57 -11.03 0.55 9.16
CA GLU A 57 -9.82 0.02 8.52
C GLU A 57 -9.83 -1.51 8.40
N THR A 58 -10.55 -2.18 9.31
CA THR A 58 -10.63 -3.65 9.36
C THR A 58 -11.94 -4.21 8.82
N LYS A 59 -12.94 -3.37 8.52
CA LYS A 59 -14.22 -3.83 7.97
C LYS A 59 -14.06 -4.45 6.59
N PRO A 60 -14.62 -5.64 6.34
CA PRO A 60 -14.63 -6.25 5.02
C PRO A 60 -15.35 -5.37 4.00
N VAL A 61 -14.75 -5.19 2.83
CA VAL A 61 -15.32 -4.42 1.73
C VAL A 61 -15.89 -5.36 0.68
N ARG A 62 -17.09 -5.08 0.18
CA ARG A 62 -17.66 -5.81 -0.96
C ARG A 62 -16.96 -5.37 -2.24
N ILE A 63 -16.27 -6.29 -2.88
CA ILE A 63 -15.60 -6.04 -4.15
C ILE A 63 -16.32 -6.79 -5.24
N LYS A 64 -16.80 -6.06 -6.26
CA LYS A 64 -17.45 -6.68 -7.43
C LYS A 64 -16.45 -7.31 -8.39
N GLN A 65 -15.29 -6.71 -8.54
CA GLN A 65 -14.17 -7.20 -9.34
C GLN A 65 -12.85 -6.85 -8.63
N PRO A 66 -12.05 -7.81 -8.21
CA PRO A 66 -10.73 -7.51 -7.67
C PRO A 66 -9.80 -7.09 -8.81
N LEU A 67 -9.27 -5.88 -8.76
CA LEU A 67 -8.18 -5.41 -9.64
C LEU A 67 -6.90 -6.23 -9.46
N ILE A 68 -6.72 -6.77 -8.28
CA ILE A 68 -5.60 -7.63 -7.94
C ILE A 68 -6.16 -9.04 -7.82
N PRO A 69 -5.68 -10.01 -8.62
CA PRO A 69 -6.08 -11.39 -8.48
C PRO A 69 -5.88 -11.83 -7.03
N SER A 70 -6.96 -12.29 -6.40
CA SER A 70 -6.91 -12.75 -5.01
C SER A 70 -5.94 -13.93 -4.94
N ASP A 71 -4.98 -13.85 -4.05
CA ASP A 71 -4.19 -15.01 -3.69
C ASP A 71 -5.16 -16.04 -3.08
N PRO A 72 -5.19 -17.30 -3.57
CA PRO A 72 -6.05 -18.34 -3.03
C PRO A 72 -5.93 -18.54 -1.51
N ALA A 73 -4.78 -18.16 -0.93
CA ALA A 73 -4.55 -18.20 0.51
C ALA A 73 -5.41 -17.19 1.30
N PHE A 74 -5.95 -16.17 0.65
CA PHE A 74 -6.75 -15.12 1.27
C PHE A 74 -8.23 -15.17 0.90
N ILE A 75 -8.69 -16.23 0.23
CA ILE A 75 -10.10 -16.45 -0.02
C ILE A 75 -10.69 -17.11 1.21
N VAL A 76 -11.19 -16.32 2.13
CA VAL A 76 -12.03 -16.82 3.24
C VAL A 76 -13.45 -17.01 2.69
N GLY A 77 -13.75 -18.19 2.21
CA GLY A 77 -15.08 -18.58 1.73
C GLY A 77 -15.11 -20.04 1.33
N ASP A 78 -16.25 -20.67 1.49
CA ASP A 78 -16.48 -22.05 1.13
C ASP A 78 -16.20 -22.27 -0.37
N LYS A 79 -15.20 -23.08 -0.68
CA LYS A 79 -14.80 -23.45 -2.05
C LYS A 79 -15.89 -24.24 -2.80
N THR A 80 -16.97 -24.64 -2.14
CA THR A 80 -18.04 -25.47 -2.69
C THR A 80 -19.20 -24.66 -3.29
N ALA A 81 -19.31 -23.37 -3.07
CA ALA A 81 -20.39 -22.54 -3.62
C ALA A 81 -20.14 -22.15 -5.09
N ARG A 82 -20.19 -23.12 -5.96
CA ARG A 82 -19.84 -23.02 -7.39
C ARG A 82 -20.85 -22.29 -8.25
N LEU A 83 -21.85 -21.62 -7.80
CA LEU A 83 -22.84 -20.92 -8.65
C LEU A 83 -23.72 -19.87 -7.97
N GLN A 84 -23.57 -19.61 -6.71
CA GLN A 84 -24.17 -18.45 -6.09
C GLN A 84 -23.19 -17.30 -6.16
N LYS A 85 -23.66 -16.08 -6.46
CA LYS A 85 -22.87 -14.85 -6.42
C LYS A 85 -22.01 -14.87 -5.18
N VAL A 86 -20.79 -15.33 -5.30
CA VAL A 86 -19.84 -15.43 -4.21
C VAL A 86 -19.64 -14.00 -3.74
N GLN A 87 -20.28 -13.66 -2.65
CA GLN A 87 -19.86 -12.55 -1.84
C GLN A 87 -18.51 -12.98 -1.29
N ILE A 88 -17.46 -12.72 -2.03
CA ILE A 88 -16.11 -12.85 -1.52
C ILE A 88 -16.12 -11.95 -0.30
N ALA A 89 -15.99 -12.54 0.88
CA ALA A 89 -15.80 -11.78 2.10
C ALA A 89 -14.57 -10.92 1.83
N GLY A 90 -14.81 -9.66 1.49
CA GLY A 90 -13.77 -8.81 0.92
C GLY A 90 -12.75 -8.51 2.00
N HIS A 91 -11.50 -8.47 1.62
CA HIS A 91 -10.49 -7.87 2.45
C HIS A 91 -10.90 -6.44 2.84
N SER A 92 -10.52 -6.00 4.02
CA SER A 92 -10.66 -4.59 4.39
C SER A 92 -9.81 -3.70 3.46
N TYR A 93 -10.07 -2.41 3.45
CA TYR A 93 -9.23 -1.47 2.72
C TYR A 93 -7.77 -1.52 3.17
N ALA A 94 -7.53 -1.62 4.48
CA ALA A 94 -6.18 -1.74 5.02
C ALA A 94 -5.48 -3.01 4.53
N GLU A 95 -6.19 -4.15 4.52
CA GLU A 95 -5.65 -5.41 4.02
C GLU A 95 -5.31 -5.36 2.52
N ARG A 96 -6.13 -4.68 1.73
CA ARG A 96 -5.86 -4.48 0.30
C ARG A 96 -4.59 -3.64 0.07
N TYR A 97 -4.39 -2.59 0.87
CA TYR A 97 -3.15 -1.81 0.81
C TYR A 97 -1.94 -2.63 1.24
N ARG A 98 -2.06 -3.44 2.29
CA ARG A 98 -0.99 -4.34 2.71
C ARG A 98 -0.57 -5.26 1.57
N ILE A 99 -1.53 -5.99 0.99
CA ILE A 99 -1.27 -6.92 -0.12
C ILE A 99 -0.63 -6.20 -1.30
N PHE A 100 -1.13 -5.02 -1.66
CA PHE A 100 -0.56 -4.22 -2.72
C PHE A 100 0.89 -3.84 -2.42
N LEU A 101 1.17 -3.26 -1.26
CA LEU A 101 2.51 -2.80 -0.89
C LEU A 101 3.51 -3.95 -0.80
N GLU A 102 3.13 -5.08 -0.20
CA GLU A 102 3.98 -6.27 -0.13
C GLU A 102 4.31 -6.81 -1.53
N ARG A 103 3.36 -6.79 -2.47
CA ARG A 103 3.63 -7.16 -3.87
C ARG A 103 4.58 -6.20 -4.57
N MET A 104 4.43 -4.91 -4.33
CA MET A 104 5.32 -3.90 -4.92
C MET A 104 6.75 -4.03 -4.40
N LEU A 105 6.92 -4.34 -3.10
CA LEU A 105 8.21 -4.67 -2.51
C LEU A 105 8.80 -5.97 -3.10
N ALA A 106 8.00 -7.03 -3.18
CA ALA A 106 8.43 -8.31 -3.75
C ALA A 106 8.86 -8.19 -5.21
N LYS A 107 8.19 -7.34 -5.98
CA LYS A 107 8.53 -7.02 -7.37
C LYS A 107 9.66 -6.00 -7.52
N LYS A 108 10.20 -5.50 -6.41
CA LYS A 108 11.24 -4.46 -6.41
C LYS A 108 10.85 -3.17 -7.14
N ARG A 109 9.54 -2.87 -7.17
CA ARG A 109 9.03 -1.59 -7.69
C ARG A 109 9.20 -0.48 -6.67
N TYR A 110 9.13 -0.82 -5.38
CA TYR A 110 9.55 0.02 -4.27
C TYR A 110 10.63 -0.70 -3.47
N ASP A 111 11.57 0.07 -2.93
CA ASP A 111 12.63 -0.42 -2.05
C ASP A 111 12.17 -0.40 -0.58
N GLY A 112 11.21 0.45 -0.26
CA GLY A 112 10.55 0.51 1.04
C GLY A 112 9.10 0.92 0.93
N ALA A 113 8.28 0.43 1.85
CA ALA A 113 6.89 0.85 1.97
C ALA A 113 6.52 1.06 3.43
N CYS A 114 5.67 2.07 3.67
CA CYS A 114 5.13 2.36 4.98
C CYS A 114 3.64 2.61 4.88
N PHE A 115 2.86 1.98 5.75
CA PHE A 115 1.43 2.18 5.87
C PHE A 115 1.03 2.51 7.29
N LEU A 116 0.54 3.72 7.49
CA LEU A 116 0.08 4.24 8.76
C LEU A 116 -1.41 4.55 8.69
N VAL A 117 -2.09 4.39 9.79
CA VAL A 117 -3.52 4.71 9.94
C VAL A 117 -3.69 5.75 11.02
N SER A 118 -4.47 6.78 10.73
CA SER A 118 -4.93 7.78 11.70
C SER A 118 -6.43 7.69 11.86
N HIS A 119 -6.91 7.78 13.09
CA HIS A 119 -8.33 7.87 13.43
C HIS A 119 -8.73 9.28 13.86
N GLU A 120 -7.78 10.17 14.00
CA GLU A 120 -7.99 11.53 14.46
C GLU A 120 -8.09 12.51 13.29
N ASP A 121 -8.85 13.58 13.47
CA ASP A 121 -8.85 14.67 12.51
C ASP A 121 -7.41 15.20 12.35
N ILE A 122 -6.96 15.32 11.11
CA ILE A 122 -5.65 15.88 10.77
C ILE A 122 -5.38 17.27 11.35
N ARG A 123 -6.43 17.93 11.86
CA ARG A 123 -6.36 19.22 12.56
C ARG A 123 -5.97 19.07 14.03
N ALA A 124 -5.99 17.87 14.59
CA ALA A 124 -5.52 17.64 15.95
C ALA A 124 -4.02 17.90 16.03
N LYS A 125 -3.58 18.72 16.99
CA LYS A 125 -2.17 19.06 17.16
C LYS A 125 -1.27 17.86 17.47
N ASP A 126 -1.87 16.79 17.99
CA ASP A 126 -1.19 15.57 18.43
C ASP A 126 -1.74 14.36 17.65
N ALA A 127 -1.74 14.45 16.32
CA ALA A 127 -2.22 13.37 15.46
C ALA A 127 -1.47 12.07 15.75
N ASN A 128 -2.15 11.14 16.41
CA ASN A 128 -1.62 9.80 16.65
C ASN A 128 -1.83 8.94 15.40
N TYR A 129 -0.84 8.12 15.09
CA TYR A 129 -0.94 7.11 14.06
C TYR A 129 -0.77 5.72 14.63
N ARG A 130 -1.39 4.76 13.98
CA ARG A 130 -1.29 3.34 14.32
C ARG A 130 -0.58 2.58 13.21
N VAL A 131 0.24 1.64 13.61
CA VAL A 131 0.87 0.66 12.73
C VAL A 131 0.03 -0.61 12.76
N LEU A 132 -0.68 -0.92 11.68
CA LEU A 132 -1.47 -2.15 11.61
C LEU A 132 -0.61 -3.36 11.22
N PHE A 133 0.42 -3.14 10.42
CA PHE A 133 1.29 -4.19 9.88
C PHE A 133 2.75 -3.87 10.20
N PRO A 134 3.40 -4.65 11.08
CA PRO A 134 4.79 -4.38 11.50
C PRO A 134 5.78 -4.32 10.33
N SER A 135 5.58 -5.12 9.27
CA SER A 135 6.40 -5.11 8.05
C SER A 135 6.31 -3.82 7.25
N LEU A 136 5.25 -3.03 7.45
CA LEU A 136 5.00 -1.75 6.78
C LEU A 136 5.07 -0.57 7.76
N SER A 137 5.83 -0.70 8.83
CA SER A 137 6.00 0.36 9.83
C SER A 137 6.95 1.46 9.36
N GLY A 138 6.80 2.66 9.94
CA GLY A 138 7.72 3.77 9.71
C GLY A 138 9.16 3.42 10.10
N ALA A 139 9.35 2.62 11.15
CA ALA A 139 10.67 2.18 11.58
C ALA A 139 11.37 1.33 10.49
N MET A 140 10.66 0.35 9.92
CA MET A 140 11.19 -0.49 8.83
C MET A 140 11.50 0.34 7.58
N PHE A 141 10.65 1.31 7.28
CA PHE A 141 10.82 2.21 6.14
C PHE A 141 12.08 3.07 6.28
N VAL A 142 12.24 3.72 7.43
CA VAL A 142 13.40 4.56 7.71
C VAL A 142 14.69 3.73 7.77
N ASP A 143 14.66 2.56 8.40
CA ASP A 143 15.82 1.67 8.45
C ASP A 143 16.27 1.22 7.05
N GLY A 144 15.33 0.92 6.18
CA GLY A 144 15.61 0.61 4.77
C GLY A 144 16.30 1.77 4.04
N LEU A 145 15.79 2.99 4.20
CA LEU A 145 16.38 4.20 3.64
C LEU A 145 17.80 4.45 4.18
N VAL A 146 17.96 4.37 5.49
CA VAL A 146 19.27 4.60 6.14
C VAL A 146 20.29 3.58 5.66
N ARG A 147 19.94 2.30 5.57
CA ARG A 147 20.83 1.27 5.01
C ARG A 147 21.24 1.58 3.57
N HIS A 148 20.29 2.02 2.75
CA HIS A 148 20.60 2.40 1.38
C HIS A 148 21.56 3.60 1.32
N VAL A 149 21.28 4.66 2.08
CA VAL A 149 22.16 5.84 2.12
C VAL A 149 23.58 5.45 2.56
N ARG A 150 23.73 4.69 3.63
CA ARG A 150 25.05 4.25 4.12
C ARG A 150 25.80 3.36 3.14
N ALA A 151 25.09 2.59 2.33
CA ALA A 151 25.73 1.76 1.30
C ALA A 151 26.41 2.57 0.19
N TYR A 152 25.90 3.77 -0.10
CA TYR A 152 26.42 4.62 -1.17
C TYR A 152 27.19 5.86 -0.68
N TYR A 153 26.97 6.25 0.57
CA TYR A 153 27.61 7.40 1.20
C TYR A 153 28.15 6.97 2.59
N PRO A 154 29.21 6.13 2.58
CA PRO A 154 29.86 5.77 3.85
C PRO A 154 30.50 7.01 4.45
N ASP A 155 30.46 7.14 5.79
CA ASP A 155 31.10 8.21 6.57
C ASP A 155 32.61 8.22 6.37
#